data_e1fcc67acedeb7a7c535c4a492275703
#
_entry.id   e1fcc67acedeb7a7c535c4a492275703
#
_cell.length_a   1.000
_cell.length_b   1.000
_cell.length_c   1.000
_cell.angle_alpha   90.00
_cell.angle_beta   90.00
_cell.angle_gamma   90.00
#
_symmetry.space_group_name_H-M   'P 1'
#
loop_
_entity.id
_entity.type
_entity.pdbx_description
1 polymer ?
#
loop_
_entity_poly.entity_id
_entity_poly.type
_entity_poly.pdbx_seq_one_letter_code
_entity_poly.pdbx_strand_id
1 'polypeptide(L)'
;SKVVEIKDLTKVFDFINETALFKGQWQYKQGRKSKEEYQQIVEETVLPKYKEIKATAIREKLLEAKLVYGYFPCQSEGNDLIILEDDENTEKQRFTFPRQPLEQRGSKNLCLADFFASKESGKIDIVPFHLVTMGRRASEHSAKLFKNDDYTDYLLFHGLSVESAEALAEMWHKRIRTELGIDGND
;
A
#
# COMPACT_ATOMS: atom_id res chain seq x y z
N SER A 1 -16.14 13.78 0.41
CA SER A 1 -15.19 12.80 -0.15
C SER A 1 -15.82 12.16 -1.39
N LYS A 2 -15.01 11.91 -2.43
CA LYS A 2 -15.44 11.29 -3.68
C LYS A 2 -14.69 9.97 -3.85
N VAL A 3 -15.43 8.92 -4.23
CA VAL A 3 -14.80 7.65 -4.62
C VAL A 3 -14.14 7.83 -5.98
N VAL A 4 -12.85 7.50 -6.06
CA VAL A 4 -12.09 7.44 -7.32
C VAL A 4 -11.99 5.98 -7.74
N GLU A 5 -12.33 5.68 -8.99
CA GLU A 5 -12.23 4.36 -9.59
C GLU A 5 -11.12 4.36 -10.65
N ILE A 6 -10.21 3.39 -10.54
CA ILE A 6 -9.14 3.18 -11.51
C ILE A 6 -9.58 2.08 -12.49
N LYS A 7 -9.99 2.48 -13.68
CA LYS A 7 -10.48 1.54 -14.70
C LYS A 7 -9.37 0.73 -15.37
N ASP A 8 -8.19 1.31 -15.49
CA ASP A 8 -7.03 0.68 -16.12
C ASP A 8 -6.11 0.10 -15.04
N LEU A 9 -6.28 -1.19 -14.76
CA LEU A 9 -5.49 -1.91 -13.77
C LEU A 9 -4.00 -2.03 -14.14
N THR A 10 -3.62 -1.86 -15.42
CA THR A 10 -2.21 -1.93 -15.80
C THR A 10 -1.40 -0.84 -15.10
N LYS A 11 -1.97 0.35 -14.93
CA LYS A 11 -1.36 1.47 -14.19
C LYS A 11 -1.10 1.15 -12.72
N VAL A 12 -1.97 0.35 -12.11
CA VAL A 12 -1.77 -0.12 -10.72
C VAL A 12 -0.67 -1.16 -10.70
N PHE A 13 -0.69 -2.10 -11.66
CA PHE A 13 0.30 -3.16 -11.74
C PHE A 13 1.74 -2.68 -11.97
N ASP A 14 1.91 -1.49 -12.58
CA ASP A 14 3.23 -0.86 -12.76
C ASP A 14 3.88 -0.46 -11.41
N PHE A 15 3.11 -0.37 -10.34
CA PHE A 15 3.57 -0.08 -8.98
C PHE A 15 3.73 -1.33 -8.10
N ILE A 16 3.45 -2.53 -8.60
CA ILE A 16 3.61 -3.76 -7.81
C ILE A 16 5.07 -3.98 -7.44
N ASN A 17 5.32 -4.19 -6.16
CA ASN A 17 6.60 -4.66 -5.67
C ASN A 17 6.74 -6.17 -5.95
N GLU A 18 7.36 -6.52 -7.08
CA GLU A 18 7.54 -7.93 -7.49
C GLU A 18 8.34 -8.73 -6.44
N THR A 19 9.27 -8.10 -5.71
CA THR A 19 10.01 -8.78 -4.65
C THR A 19 9.09 -9.15 -3.48
N ALA A 20 8.21 -8.22 -3.05
CA ALA A 20 7.23 -8.49 -2.01
C ALA A 20 6.24 -9.57 -2.45
N LEU A 21 5.74 -9.48 -3.69
CA LEU A 21 4.83 -10.46 -4.25
C LEU A 21 5.48 -11.85 -4.34
N PHE A 22 6.62 -11.97 -5.02
CA PHE A 22 7.22 -13.28 -5.31
C PHE A 22 7.80 -13.94 -4.07
N LYS A 23 8.57 -13.19 -3.26
CA LYS A 23 9.23 -13.75 -2.06
C LYS A 23 8.35 -13.72 -0.82
N GLY A 24 7.51 -12.70 -0.68
CA GLY A 24 6.62 -12.51 0.47
C GLY A 24 5.33 -13.31 0.32
N GLN A 25 4.48 -12.94 -0.63
CA GLN A 25 3.16 -13.52 -0.79
C GLN A 25 3.21 -14.95 -1.39
N TRP A 26 3.93 -15.12 -2.49
CA TRP A 26 3.98 -16.40 -3.22
C TRP A 26 5.01 -17.39 -2.70
N GLN A 27 5.86 -16.96 -1.74
CA GLN A 27 6.88 -17.79 -1.07
C GLN A 27 7.97 -18.36 -1.99
N TYR A 28 8.17 -17.80 -3.19
CA TYR A 28 9.30 -18.14 -4.06
C TYR A 28 10.58 -17.51 -3.52
N LYS A 29 11.15 -18.13 -2.49
CA LYS A 29 12.40 -17.68 -1.84
C LYS A 29 13.61 -18.35 -2.46
N GLN A 30 14.74 -17.64 -2.52
CA GLN A 30 16.00 -18.20 -3.01
C GLN A 30 16.46 -19.40 -2.17
N GLY A 31 16.35 -19.31 -0.83
CA GLY A 31 16.77 -20.37 0.08
C GLY A 31 18.27 -20.69 -0.09
N ARG A 32 18.57 -21.98 -0.33
CA ARG A 32 19.95 -22.47 -0.54
C ARG A 32 20.39 -22.50 -2.01
N LYS A 33 19.57 -22.02 -2.93
CA LYS A 33 19.87 -22.00 -4.37
C LYS A 33 20.90 -20.92 -4.69
N SER A 34 21.68 -21.12 -5.75
CA SER A 34 22.52 -20.07 -6.29
C SER A 34 21.68 -18.90 -6.82
N LYS A 35 22.29 -17.77 -7.08
CA LYS A 35 21.61 -16.61 -7.64
C LYS A 35 21.08 -16.91 -9.05
N GLU A 36 21.87 -17.64 -9.83
CA GLU A 36 21.55 -18.05 -11.19
C GLU A 36 20.36 -19.03 -11.22
N GLU A 37 20.40 -20.07 -10.38
CA GLU A 37 19.28 -21.03 -10.25
C GLU A 37 17.99 -20.34 -9.81
N TYR A 38 18.08 -19.39 -8.89
CA TYR A 38 16.91 -18.64 -8.46
C TYR A 38 16.36 -17.76 -9.59
N GLN A 39 17.24 -17.08 -10.32
CA GLN A 39 16.84 -16.26 -11.46
C GLN A 39 16.16 -17.09 -12.54
N GLN A 40 16.67 -18.28 -12.85
CA GLN A 40 16.03 -19.19 -13.79
C GLN A 40 14.60 -19.59 -13.35
N ILE A 41 14.40 -19.90 -12.07
CA ILE A 41 13.06 -20.20 -11.54
C ILE A 41 12.12 -18.98 -11.70
N VAL A 42 12.61 -17.78 -11.43
CA VAL A 42 11.82 -16.56 -11.61
C VAL A 42 11.42 -16.41 -13.08
N GLU A 43 12.35 -16.55 -14.01
CA GLU A 43 12.09 -16.37 -15.44
C GLU A 43 11.18 -17.46 -16.04
N GLU A 44 11.42 -18.73 -15.71
CA GLU A 44 10.73 -19.85 -16.32
C GLU A 44 9.42 -20.24 -15.64
N THR A 45 9.25 -19.87 -14.36
CA THR A 45 8.07 -20.29 -13.58
C THR A 45 7.26 -19.10 -13.06
N VAL A 46 7.91 -18.15 -12.35
CA VAL A 46 7.19 -17.11 -11.63
C VAL A 46 6.62 -16.05 -12.57
N LEU A 47 7.43 -15.53 -13.48
CA LEU A 47 7.00 -14.49 -14.42
C LEU A 47 5.89 -14.94 -15.38
N PRO A 48 5.90 -16.17 -15.95
CA PRO A 48 4.79 -16.67 -16.74
C PRO A 48 3.48 -16.73 -15.95
N LYS A 49 3.51 -17.25 -14.72
CA LYS A 49 2.34 -17.28 -13.82
C LYS A 49 1.84 -15.88 -13.49
N TYR A 50 2.75 -14.96 -13.20
CA TYR A 50 2.41 -13.57 -12.91
C TYR A 50 1.68 -12.90 -14.07
N LYS A 51 2.18 -13.10 -15.31
CA LYS A 51 1.53 -12.58 -16.51
C LYS A 51 0.13 -13.18 -16.72
N GLU A 52 0.01 -14.47 -16.52
CA GLU A 52 -1.27 -15.21 -16.67
C GLU A 52 -2.32 -14.71 -15.68
N ILE A 53 -1.97 -14.62 -14.38
CA ILE A 53 -2.90 -14.21 -13.33
C ILE A 53 -3.32 -12.74 -13.52
N LYS A 54 -2.40 -11.85 -13.89
CA LYS A 54 -2.75 -10.45 -14.22
C LYS A 54 -3.73 -10.39 -15.40
N ALA A 55 -3.46 -11.13 -16.46
CA ALA A 55 -4.34 -11.17 -17.65
C ALA A 55 -5.74 -11.71 -17.28
N THR A 56 -5.80 -12.75 -16.46
CA THR A 56 -7.06 -13.31 -15.96
C THR A 56 -7.82 -12.34 -15.09
N ALA A 57 -7.13 -11.67 -14.15
CA ALA A 57 -7.73 -10.67 -13.27
C ALA A 57 -8.36 -9.50 -14.05
N ILE A 58 -7.71 -9.07 -15.14
CA ILE A 58 -8.24 -8.03 -16.04
C ILE A 58 -9.42 -8.57 -16.85
N ARG A 59 -9.24 -9.71 -17.55
CA ARG A 59 -10.25 -10.29 -18.44
C ARG A 59 -11.56 -10.59 -17.72
N GLU A 60 -11.47 -11.13 -16.53
CA GLU A 60 -12.62 -11.56 -15.72
C GLU A 60 -13.09 -10.47 -14.74
N LYS A 61 -12.43 -9.31 -14.75
CA LYS A 61 -12.75 -8.16 -13.88
C LYS A 61 -12.79 -8.56 -12.40
N LEU A 62 -11.79 -9.33 -11.96
CA LEU A 62 -11.72 -9.83 -10.59
C LEU A 62 -11.25 -8.78 -9.58
N LEU A 63 -10.53 -7.76 -10.04
CA LEU A 63 -10.05 -6.65 -9.21
C LEU A 63 -10.78 -5.36 -9.59
N GLU A 64 -11.28 -4.65 -8.59
CA GLU A 64 -11.99 -3.37 -8.72
C GLU A 64 -11.24 -2.31 -7.92
N ALA A 65 -10.22 -1.71 -8.54
CA ALA A 65 -9.37 -0.71 -7.90
C ALA A 65 -10.14 0.58 -7.61
N LYS A 66 -10.43 0.85 -6.36
CA LYS A 66 -11.15 2.04 -5.89
C LYS A 66 -10.46 2.63 -4.67
N LEU A 67 -10.57 3.94 -4.52
CA LEU A 67 -10.06 4.64 -3.35
C LEU A 67 -10.89 5.87 -3.01
N VAL A 68 -10.74 6.32 -1.77
CA VAL A 68 -11.12 7.65 -1.31
C VAL A 68 -9.90 8.31 -0.68
N TYR A 69 -9.78 9.62 -0.77
CA TYR A 69 -8.71 10.37 -0.12
C TYR A 69 -9.17 11.76 0.25
N GLY A 70 -8.42 12.41 1.13
CA GLY A 70 -8.68 13.77 1.57
C GLY A 70 -7.46 14.36 2.26
N TYR A 71 -7.42 15.68 2.35
CA TYR A 71 -6.41 16.47 3.01
C TYR A 71 -7.03 17.11 4.24
N PHE A 72 -6.30 17.08 5.35
CA PHE A 72 -6.79 17.56 6.63
C PHE A 72 -5.74 18.45 7.30
N PRO A 73 -6.13 19.62 7.82
CA PRO A 73 -5.22 20.41 8.62
C PRO A 73 -4.84 19.66 9.89
N CYS A 74 -3.57 19.73 10.27
CA CYS A 74 -3.06 19.00 11.43
C CYS A 74 -1.90 19.70 12.11
N GLN A 75 -1.63 19.28 13.34
CA GLN A 75 -0.44 19.60 14.11
C GLN A 75 0.01 18.40 14.93
N SER A 76 1.28 18.33 15.30
CA SER A 76 1.79 17.33 16.23
C SER A 76 1.96 17.86 17.65
N GLU A 77 1.76 16.98 18.64
CA GLU A 77 1.99 17.25 20.06
C GLU A 77 2.53 15.98 20.72
N GLY A 78 3.82 15.95 21.01
CA GLY A 78 4.49 14.74 21.52
C GLY A 78 4.40 13.57 20.54
N ASN A 79 3.67 12.52 20.91
CA ASN A 79 3.45 11.35 20.05
C ASN A 79 2.14 11.40 19.26
N ASP A 80 1.41 12.50 19.39
CA ASP A 80 0.08 12.64 18.82
C ASP A 80 0.11 13.45 17.53
N LEU A 81 -0.68 13.02 16.56
CA LEU A 81 -1.10 13.80 15.41
C LEU A 81 -2.53 14.25 15.64
N ILE A 82 -2.72 15.55 15.75
CA ILE A 82 -4.00 16.19 15.98
C ILE A 82 -4.56 16.64 14.64
N ILE A 83 -5.69 16.08 14.26
CA ILE A 83 -6.44 16.50 13.07
C ILE A 83 -7.37 17.63 13.51
N LEU A 84 -7.36 18.72 12.75
CA LEU A 84 -8.19 19.88 13.02
C LEU A 84 -9.42 19.90 12.10
N GLU A 85 -10.44 20.62 12.51
CA GLU A 85 -11.55 20.98 11.64
C GLU A 85 -11.11 22.03 10.61
N ASP A 86 -11.95 22.37 9.67
CA ASP A 86 -11.66 23.34 8.61
C ASP A 86 -11.40 24.77 9.15
N ASP A 87 -11.74 25.04 10.42
CA ASP A 87 -11.42 26.28 11.12
C ASP A 87 -9.97 26.35 11.63
N GLU A 88 -9.20 25.26 11.45
CA GLU A 88 -7.79 25.10 11.85
C GLU A 88 -7.52 25.30 13.37
N ASN A 89 -8.55 25.34 14.19
CA ASN A 89 -8.44 25.57 15.64
C ASN A 89 -9.11 24.49 16.48
N THR A 90 -10.20 23.91 15.97
CA THR A 90 -10.96 22.88 16.70
C THR A 90 -10.39 21.51 16.43
N GLU A 91 -10.04 20.76 17.50
CA GLU A 91 -9.60 19.36 17.38
C GLU A 91 -10.78 18.49 16.94
N LYS A 92 -10.58 17.81 15.79
CA LYS A 92 -11.53 16.84 15.23
C LYS A 92 -11.25 15.42 15.68
N GLN A 93 -9.98 15.05 15.64
CA GLN A 93 -9.52 13.69 15.93
C GLN A 93 -8.06 13.71 16.36
N ARG A 94 -7.66 12.74 17.17
CA ARG A 94 -6.28 12.55 17.64
C ARG A 94 -5.83 11.12 17.40
N PHE A 95 -4.62 10.96 16.85
CA PHE A 95 -3.96 9.68 16.66
C PHE A 95 -2.67 9.64 17.46
N THR A 96 -2.54 8.70 18.37
CA THR A 96 -1.30 8.50 19.14
C THR A 96 -0.47 7.39 18.51
N PHE A 97 0.78 7.67 18.17
CA PHE A 97 1.69 6.72 17.52
C PHE A 97 2.78 6.25 18.49
N PRO A 98 3.19 4.96 18.42
CA PRO A 98 4.37 4.52 19.16
C PRO A 98 5.65 5.11 18.59
N ARG A 99 6.64 5.34 19.47
CA ARG A 99 8.01 5.67 19.03
C ARG A 99 8.81 4.41 18.74
N GLN A 100 9.81 4.56 17.89
CA GLN A 100 10.79 3.49 17.66
C GLN A 100 11.50 3.16 18.99
N PRO A 101 11.64 1.86 19.36
CA PRO A 101 12.38 1.48 20.56
C PRO A 101 13.84 1.95 20.48
N LEU A 102 14.36 2.56 21.56
CA LEU A 102 15.75 3.01 21.65
C LEU A 102 16.76 1.85 21.56
N GLU A 103 16.37 0.67 22.03
CA GLU A 103 17.18 -0.56 22.04
C GLU A 103 17.44 -1.13 20.64
N GLN A 104 16.66 -0.72 19.66
CA GLN A 104 16.82 -1.17 18.28
C GLN A 104 18.05 -0.49 17.66
N ARG A 105 18.99 -1.30 17.14
CA ARG A 105 20.21 -0.81 16.50
C ARG A 105 19.87 0.21 15.39
N GLY A 106 20.46 1.41 15.49
CA GLY A 106 20.24 2.50 14.55
C GLY A 106 18.93 3.28 14.77
N SER A 107 18.21 3.00 15.85
CA SER A 107 17.01 3.76 16.22
C SER A 107 17.33 5.23 16.44
N LYS A 108 16.52 6.10 15.84
CA LYS A 108 16.52 7.55 16.08
C LYS A 108 15.40 7.95 17.04
N ASN A 109 14.72 6.98 17.67
CA ASN A 109 13.55 7.21 18.53
C ASN A 109 12.43 8.02 17.83
N LEU A 110 12.27 7.82 16.52
CA LEU A 110 11.30 8.54 15.71
C LEU A 110 9.86 8.09 15.99
N CYS A 111 8.94 9.03 15.89
CA CYS A 111 7.50 8.84 15.87
C CYS A 111 6.93 9.39 14.56
N LEU A 112 5.82 8.85 14.08
CA LEU A 112 5.16 9.40 12.89
C LEU A 112 4.74 10.86 13.09
N ALA A 113 4.39 11.26 14.32
CA ALA A 113 4.06 12.64 14.65
C ALA A 113 5.21 13.63 14.43
N ASP A 114 6.47 13.17 14.52
CA ASP A 114 7.65 14.04 14.37
C ASP A 114 7.82 14.62 12.95
N PHE A 115 7.11 14.07 11.96
CA PHE A 115 7.17 14.52 10.57
C PHE A 115 6.17 15.65 10.25
N PHE A 116 5.39 16.10 11.23
CA PHE A 116 4.41 17.17 11.07
C PHE A 116 4.78 18.39 11.92
N ALA A 117 4.33 19.56 11.50
CA ALA A 117 4.55 20.79 12.25
C ALA A 117 3.99 20.69 13.67
N SER A 118 4.82 21.02 14.67
CA SER A 118 4.37 20.96 16.06
C SER A 118 3.40 22.10 16.40
N LYS A 119 2.50 21.84 17.33
CA LYS A 119 1.56 22.82 17.86
C LYS A 119 2.30 24.05 18.43
N GLU A 120 3.47 23.84 19.07
CA GLU A 120 4.32 24.89 19.59
C GLU A 120 4.87 25.81 18.48
N SER A 121 5.05 25.34 17.27
CA SER A 121 5.50 26.15 16.14
C SER A 121 4.47 27.16 15.66
N GLY A 122 3.21 27.00 16.05
CA GLY A 122 2.09 27.82 15.59
C GLY A 122 1.74 27.65 14.11
N LYS A 123 2.40 26.70 13.41
CA LYS A 123 2.12 26.41 12.00
C LYS A 123 1.08 25.30 11.88
N ILE A 124 0.22 25.43 10.90
CA ILE A 124 -0.70 24.34 10.48
C ILE A 124 -0.04 23.59 9.35
N ASP A 125 -0.05 22.27 9.47
CA ASP A 125 0.41 21.33 8.44
C ASP A 125 -0.78 20.62 7.81
N ILE A 126 -0.54 19.80 6.78
CA ILE A 126 -1.56 19.04 6.11
C ILE A 126 -1.20 17.55 6.14
N VAL A 127 -2.10 16.72 6.64
CA VAL A 127 -1.99 15.27 6.53
C VAL A 127 -2.97 14.74 5.49
N PRO A 128 -2.49 14.00 4.48
CA PRO A 128 -3.36 13.26 3.58
C PRO A 128 -3.72 11.91 4.16
N PHE A 129 -4.99 11.55 4.07
CA PHE A 129 -5.44 10.17 4.30
C PHE A 129 -6.00 9.59 3.01
N HIS A 130 -5.75 8.32 2.77
CA HIS A 130 -6.41 7.57 1.72
C HIS A 130 -6.78 6.17 2.19
N LEU A 131 -7.84 5.64 1.62
CA LEU A 131 -8.30 4.27 1.81
C LEU A 131 -8.48 3.63 0.45
N VAL A 132 -7.86 2.48 0.23
CA VAL A 132 -7.87 1.75 -1.03
C VAL A 132 -8.56 0.40 -0.91
N THR A 133 -9.08 -0.11 -2.02
CA THR A 133 -9.66 -1.46 -2.09
C THR A 133 -9.48 -2.05 -3.49
N MET A 134 -9.36 -3.37 -3.56
CA MET A 134 -9.46 -4.14 -4.80
C MET A 134 -10.86 -4.70 -5.04
N GLY A 135 -11.82 -4.33 -4.20
CA GLY A 135 -13.22 -4.65 -4.36
C GLY A 135 -13.64 -6.01 -3.82
N ARG A 136 -14.97 -6.18 -3.76
CA ARG A 136 -15.60 -7.37 -3.17
C ARG A 136 -15.36 -8.64 -4.02
N ARG A 137 -15.33 -8.50 -5.35
CA ARG A 137 -15.09 -9.62 -6.27
C ARG A 137 -13.76 -10.32 -6.02
N ALA A 138 -12.72 -9.57 -5.65
CA ALA A 138 -11.43 -10.14 -5.26
C ALA A 138 -11.55 -11.08 -4.06
N SER A 139 -12.25 -10.64 -3.02
CA SER A 139 -12.49 -11.45 -1.81
C SER A 139 -13.35 -12.68 -2.09
N GLU A 140 -14.40 -12.54 -2.91
CA GLU A 140 -15.29 -13.63 -3.29
C GLU A 140 -14.55 -14.69 -4.13
N HIS A 141 -13.71 -14.26 -5.08
CA HIS A 141 -12.92 -15.18 -5.89
C HIS A 141 -11.88 -15.92 -5.05
N SER A 142 -11.15 -15.23 -4.18
CA SER A 142 -10.23 -15.86 -3.22
C SER A 142 -10.93 -16.90 -2.35
N ALA A 143 -12.10 -16.55 -1.78
CA ALA A 143 -12.87 -17.45 -0.95
C ALA A 143 -13.38 -18.68 -1.72
N LYS A 144 -13.73 -18.53 -3.01
CA LYS A 144 -14.13 -19.65 -3.88
C LYS A 144 -12.97 -20.62 -4.12
N LEU A 145 -11.79 -20.12 -4.47
CA LEU A 145 -10.59 -20.94 -4.67
C LEU A 145 -10.25 -21.71 -3.39
N PHE A 146 -10.28 -21.05 -2.25
CA PHE A 146 -10.02 -21.69 -0.97
C PHE A 146 -11.01 -22.80 -0.63
N LYS A 147 -12.30 -22.59 -0.89
CA LYS A 147 -13.36 -23.60 -0.65
C LYS A 147 -13.28 -24.80 -1.57
N ASN A 148 -12.70 -24.64 -2.76
CA ASN A 148 -12.54 -25.71 -3.74
C ASN A 148 -11.23 -26.50 -3.55
N ASP A 149 -10.46 -26.23 -2.48
CA ASP A 149 -9.13 -26.79 -2.22
C ASP A 149 -8.07 -26.44 -3.29
N ASP A 150 -8.32 -25.39 -4.09
CA ASP A 150 -7.39 -24.86 -5.10
C ASP A 150 -6.35 -23.93 -4.43
N TYR A 151 -5.62 -24.46 -3.45
CA TYR A 151 -4.75 -23.65 -2.57
C TYR A 151 -3.63 -22.92 -3.31
N THR A 152 -3.09 -23.50 -4.37
CA THR A 152 -2.05 -22.84 -5.18
C THR A 152 -2.62 -21.61 -5.86
N ASP A 153 -3.75 -21.73 -6.53
CA ASP A 153 -4.38 -20.63 -7.24
C ASP A 153 -4.92 -19.58 -6.27
N TYR A 154 -5.43 -20.02 -5.10
CA TYR A 154 -5.76 -19.13 -4.00
C TYR A 154 -4.57 -18.29 -3.57
N LEU A 155 -3.42 -18.92 -3.26
CA LEU A 155 -2.22 -18.23 -2.78
C LEU A 155 -1.74 -17.20 -3.81
N LEU A 156 -1.70 -17.60 -5.08
CA LEU A 156 -1.23 -16.75 -6.16
C LEU A 156 -2.17 -15.56 -6.41
N PHE A 157 -3.48 -15.80 -6.49
CA PHE A 157 -4.45 -14.73 -6.72
C PHE A 157 -4.61 -13.82 -5.50
N HIS A 158 -4.69 -14.39 -4.30
CA HIS A 158 -4.77 -13.61 -3.06
C HIS A 158 -3.54 -12.71 -2.90
N GLY A 159 -2.34 -13.25 -3.12
CA GLY A 159 -1.10 -12.47 -3.07
C GLY A 159 -1.08 -11.33 -4.10
N LEU A 160 -1.52 -11.59 -5.35
CA LEU A 160 -1.67 -10.53 -6.36
C LEU A 160 -2.67 -9.45 -5.89
N SER A 161 -3.80 -9.87 -5.31
CA SER A 161 -4.83 -8.94 -4.83
C SER A 161 -4.31 -8.03 -3.71
N VAL A 162 -3.56 -8.58 -2.74
CA VAL A 162 -2.94 -7.83 -1.64
C VAL A 162 -1.91 -6.84 -2.18
N GLU A 163 -0.96 -7.31 -3.00
CA GLU A 163 0.08 -6.43 -3.57
C GLU A 163 -0.51 -5.39 -4.54
N SER A 164 -1.64 -5.68 -5.18
CA SER A 164 -2.35 -4.67 -5.99
C SER A 164 -2.97 -3.57 -5.14
N ALA A 165 -3.42 -3.86 -3.91
CA ALA A 165 -3.89 -2.83 -2.98
C ALA A 165 -2.72 -1.94 -2.51
N GLU A 166 -1.58 -2.54 -2.16
CA GLU A 166 -0.36 -1.80 -1.83
C GLU A 166 0.11 -0.92 -3.01
N ALA A 167 0.13 -1.49 -4.22
CA ALA A 167 0.47 -0.78 -5.44
C ALA A 167 -0.46 0.41 -5.73
N LEU A 168 -1.77 0.25 -5.49
CA LEU A 168 -2.74 1.34 -5.61
C LEU A 168 -2.48 2.44 -4.58
N ALA A 169 -2.15 2.07 -3.35
CA ALA A 169 -1.80 3.02 -2.29
C ALA A 169 -0.53 3.80 -2.66
N GLU A 170 0.51 3.11 -3.16
CA GLU A 170 1.77 3.73 -3.58
C GLU A 170 1.56 4.67 -4.79
N MET A 171 0.82 4.21 -5.81
CA MET A 171 0.45 5.05 -6.95
C MET A 171 -0.27 6.32 -6.51
N TRP A 172 -1.19 6.21 -5.55
CA TRP A 172 -1.93 7.36 -5.05
C TRP A 172 -1.11 8.26 -4.15
N HIS A 173 -0.22 7.69 -3.34
CA HIS A 173 0.75 8.44 -2.55
C HIS A 173 1.63 9.34 -3.43
N LYS A 174 2.15 8.80 -4.54
CA LYS A 174 2.89 9.61 -5.52
C LYS A 174 2.06 10.78 -6.04
N ARG A 175 0.79 10.55 -6.38
CA ARG A 175 -0.12 11.61 -6.82
C ARG A 175 -0.37 12.66 -5.73
N ILE A 176 -0.62 12.23 -4.49
CA ILE A 176 -0.80 13.12 -3.34
C ILE A 176 0.42 14.02 -3.16
N ARG A 177 1.63 13.48 -3.25
CA ARG A 177 2.87 14.26 -3.15
C ARG A 177 2.94 15.34 -4.24
N THR A 178 2.59 14.98 -5.46
CA THR A 178 2.52 15.95 -6.58
C THR A 178 1.46 17.03 -6.32
N GLU A 179 0.26 16.67 -5.86
CA GLU A 179 -0.81 17.61 -5.53
C GLU A 179 -0.42 18.59 -4.40
N LEU A 180 0.42 18.14 -3.44
CA LEU A 180 0.96 18.96 -2.36
C LEU A 180 2.23 19.73 -2.73
N GLY A 181 2.80 19.50 -3.92
CA GLY A 181 4.04 20.15 -4.36
C GLY A 181 5.29 19.70 -3.59
N ILE A 182 5.28 18.47 -3.04
CA ILE A 182 6.38 17.87 -2.26
C ILE A 182 7.00 16.65 -2.97
N ASP A 183 6.82 16.53 -4.26
CA ASP A 183 7.37 15.49 -5.12
C ASP A 183 8.84 15.74 -5.52
N GLY A 184 9.62 16.31 -4.59
CA GLY A 184 11.07 16.49 -4.75
C GLY A 184 11.77 15.17 -5.06
N ASN A 185 12.88 15.26 -5.78
CA ASN A 185 13.69 14.13 -6.25
C ASN A 185 14.00 13.15 -5.09
N ASP A 186 13.39 11.97 -5.13
CA ASP A 186 13.80 10.78 -4.41
C ASP A 186 14.83 10.01 -5.23
#